data_7f569f4fc8c3ba6a09d6ece29c3d78f1
#
_entry.id   7f569f4fc8c3ba6a09d6ece29c3d78f1
#
_cell.length_a   1.000
_cell.length_b   1.000
_cell.length_c   1.000
_cell.angle_alpha   90.00
_cell.angle_beta   90.00
_cell.angle_gamma   90.00
#
_symmetry.space_group_name_H-M   'P 1'
#
loop_
_entity.id
_entity.type
_entity.pdbx_description
1 polymer ?
#
loop_
_entity_poly.entity_id
_entity_poly.type
_entity_poly.pdbx_seq_one_letter_code
_entity_poly.pdbx_strand_id
1 'polypeptide(L)'
;AYNEADRRAARGNPDDLEKMKMDMNLVKQYAEFAVKIGVNPQPGQTLIIRAPIEGAFFARACAEAAYAAGAKEVVVHYSDEKLSRIKMENTAVEVLEDVKPWLQRSYLDYVESEGGACMLSISARDPEIYKGLDMEKIDRANQAAMKAQEEWRSYTMSDKVQWSIVAIPSAAWAGKVFPGAAEDEAQ
;
A
#
# COMPACT_ATOMS: atom_id res chain seq x y z
N ALA A 1 19.82 12.98 27.16
CA ALA A 1 20.90 12.02 26.88
C ALA A 1 20.27 10.64 26.76
N TYR A 2 20.33 10.05 25.59
CA TYR A 2 19.88 8.66 25.34
C TYR A 2 20.79 7.72 26.13
N ASN A 3 20.20 6.87 26.96
CA ASN A 3 20.86 5.92 27.84
C ASN A 3 21.44 4.75 26.99
N GLU A 4 22.48 4.10 27.54
CA GLU A 4 23.19 2.99 26.89
C GLU A 4 22.31 1.75 26.68
N ALA A 5 21.24 1.59 27.48
CA ALA A 5 20.21 0.57 27.29
C ALA A 5 19.37 0.82 26.03
N ASP A 6 19.05 2.08 25.71
CA ASP A 6 18.32 2.46 24.48
C ASP A 6 19.16 2.21 23.21
N ARG A 7 20.51 2.33 23.34
CA ARG A 7 21.44 2.01 22.27
C ARG A 7 21.62 0.50 22.05
N ARG A 8 21.41 -0.30 23.09
CA ARG A 8 21.46 -1.77 23.01
C ARG A 8 20.18 -2.34 22.42
N ALA A 9 19.02 -1.76 22.73
CA ALA A 9 17.73 -2.11 22.13
C ALA A 9 17.66 -1.74 20.63
N ALA A 10 18.39 -0.71 20.19
CA ALA A 10 18.50 -0.31 18.79
C ALA A 10 19.49 -1.18 17.97
N ARG A 11 20.26 -2.06 18.60
CA ARG A 11 21.13 -3.06 17.96
C ARG A 11 20.45 -4.41 18.15
N GLY A 12 19.58 -4.78 17.20
CA GLY A 12 18.96 -6.09 17.18
C GLY A 12 19.99 -7.23 17.34
N ASN A 13 19.52 -8.35 17.88
CA ASN A 13 20.33 -9.57 18.01
C ASN A 13 20.90 -9.94 16.62
N PRO A 14 22.19 -10.39 16.51
CA PRO A 14 22.78 -10.88 15.27
C PRO A 14 21.93 -11.94 14.55
N ASP A 15 21.25 -12.82 15.29
CA ASP A 15 20.35 -13.84 14.74
C ASP A 15 19.09 -13.21 14.10
N ASP A 16 18.58 -12.10 14.64
CA ASP A 16 17.46 -11.34 14.06
C ASP A 16 17.89 -10.61 12.77
N LEU A 17 19.15 -10.15 12.71
CA LEU A 17 19.73 -9.56 11.51
C LEU A 17 19.95 -10.60 10.39
N GLU A 18 20.20 -11.85 10.72
CA GLU A 18 20.37 -12.93 9.76
C GLU A 18 19.01 -13.44 9.23
N LYS A 19 18.00 -13.59 10.11
CA LYS A 19 16.61 -13.79 9.74
C LYS A 19 16.11 -12.64 8.85
N MET A 20 16.34 -11.40 9.26
CA MET A 20 15.93 -10.22 8.48
C MET A 20 16.59 -10.15 7.11
N LYS A 21 17.83 -10.66 6.93
CA LYS A 21 18.48 -10.79 5.61
C LYS A 21 17.83 -11.84 4.73
N MET A 22 17.37 -12.95 5.28
CA MET A 22 16.68 -14.00 4.56
C MET A 22 15.29 -13.52 4.11
N ASP A 23 14.57 -12.84 5.00
CA ASP A 23 13.28 -12.22 4.71
C ASP A 23 13.40 -11.14 3.62
N MET A 24 14.46 -10.34 3.65
CA MET A 24 14.71 -9.32 2.62
C MET A 24 15.02 -9.90 1.24
N ASN A 25 15.61 -11.09 1.14
CA ASN A 25 15.77 -11.77 -0.15
C ASN A 25 14.42 -12.25 -0.69
N LEU A 26 13.58 -12.82 0.15
CA LEU A 26 12.23 -13.23 -0.21
C LEU A 26 11.37 -12.02 -0.62
N VAL A 27 11.46 -10.93 0.14
CA VAL A 27 10.81 -9.65 -0.18
C VAL A 27 11.21 -9.14 -1.57
N LYS A 28 12.51 -9.19 -1.90
CA LYS A 28 13.01 -8.79 -3.23
C LYS A 28 12.47 -9.68 -4.34
N GLN A 29 12.50 -11.00 -4.14
CA GLN A 29 11.97 -11.95 -5.13
C GLN A 29 10.48 -11.74 -5.35
N TYR A 30 9.71 -11.53 -4.29
CA TYR A 30 8.28 -11.25 -4.38
C TYR A 30 8.02 -9.90 -5.06
N ALA A 31 8.79 -8.87 -4.75
CA ALA A 31 8.70 -7.57 -5.41
C ALA A 31 9.02 -7.67 -6.91
N GLU A 32 10.06 -8.42 -7.30
CA GLU A 32 10.36 -8.68 -8.70
C GLU A 32 9.23 -9.42 -9.42
N PHE A 33 8.63 -10.42 -8.78
CA PHE A 33 7.48 -11.13 -9.31
C PHE A 33 6.28 -10.20 -9.47
N ALA A 34 5.93 -9.44 -8.44
CA ALA A 34 4.82 -8.49 -8.44
C ALA A 34 4.95 -7.44 -9.55
N VAL A 35 6.18 -6.96 -9.77
CA VAL A 35 6.46 -5.93 -10.77
C VAL A 35 6.57 -6.53 -12.17
N LYS A 36 7.48 -7.49 -12.39
CA LYS A 36 7.81 -7.98 -13.73
C LYS A 36 6.70 -8.86 -14.33
N ILE A 37 5.98 -9.61 -13.49
CA ILE A 37 4.92 -10.52 -13.92
C ILE A 37 3.54 -9.95 -13.62
N GLY A 38 3.33 -9.42 -12.41
CA GLY A 38 2.03 -8.93 -11.96
C GLY A 38 1.57 -7.70 -12.71
N VAL A 39 2.29 -6.58 -12.61
CA VAL A 39 1.92 -5.31 -13.24
C VAL A 39 2.60 -5.08 -14.58
N ASN A 40 3.78 -5.66 -14.80
CA ASN A 40 4.55 -5.63 -16.05
C ASN A 40 4.70 -4.22 -16.65
N PRO A 41 5.35 -3.27 -15.95
CA PRO A 41 5.53 -1.93 -16.48
C PRO A 41 6.33 -1.97 -17.78
N GLN A 42 5.83 -1.28 -18.79
CA GLN A 42 6.56 -1.16 -20.06
C GLN A 42 7.61 -0.05 -19.97
N PRO A 43 8.71 -0.16 -20.73
CA PRO A 43 9.73 0.89 -20.75
C PRO A 43 9.13 2.27 -21.02
N GLY A 44 9.49 3.25 -20.21
CA GLY A 44 8.97 4.61 -20.32
C GLY A 44 7.65 4.89 -19.59
N GLN A 45 6.97 3.87 -19.03
CA GLN A 45 5.79 4.08 -18.20
C GLN A 45 6.14 4.57 -16.80
N THR A 46 5.20 5.29 -16.17
CA THR A 46 5.24 5.57 -14.73
C THR A 46 4.55 4.44 -13.97
N LEU A 47 5.22 3.85 -12.97
CA LEU A 47 4.56 2.94 -12.03
C LEU A 47 3.99 3.71 -10.84
N ILE A 48 2.68 3.67 -10.67
CA ILE A 48 2.01 4.19 -9.49
C ILE A 48 1.83 3.05 -8.49
N ILE A 49 2.45 3.19 -7.31
CA ILE A 49 2.31 2.24 -6.20
C ILE A 49 1.37 2.84 -5.16
N ARG A 50 0.34 2.10 -4.78
CA ARG A 50 -0.49 2.40 -3.61
C ARG A 50 -0.12 1.43 -2.52
N ALA A 51 0.33 1.92 -1.38
CA ALA A 51 0.81 1.08 -0.28
C ALA A 51 0.35 1.59 1.08
N PRO A 52 0.10 0.71 2.06
CA PRO A 52 0.03 1.12 3.45
C PRO A 52 1.43 1.53 3.94
N ILE A 53 1.50 2.40 4.95
CA ILE A 53 2.79 2.83 5.51
C ILE A 53 3.59 1.67 6.09
N GLU A 54 2.92 0.66 6.63
CA GLU A 54 3.52 -0.59 7.12
C GLU A 54 4.21 -1.37 5.99
N GLY A 55 3.74 -1.22 4.76
CA GLY A 55 4.29 -1.85 3.55
C GLY A 55 5.40 -1.05 2.86
N ALA A 56 5.91 0.01 3.48
CA ALA A 56 6.91 0.88 2.85
C ALA A 56 8.20 0.14 2.45
N PHE A 57 8.60 -0.88 3.19
CA PHE A 57 9.75 -1.72 2.86
C PHE A 57 9.54 -2.46 1.52
N PHE A 58 8.35 -3.04 1.33
CA PHE A 58 8.00 -3.75 0.11
C PHE A 58 7.79 -2.80 -1.08
N ALA A 59 7.17 -1.64 -0.85
CA ALA A 59 7.03 -0.61 -1.87
C ALA A 59 8.39 -0.13 -2.42
N ARG A 60 9.42 0.00 -1.54
CA ARG A 60 10.80 0.32 -1.97
C ARG A 60 11.40 -0.79 -2.84
N ALA A 61 11.24 -2.05 -2.45
CA ALA A 61 11.71 -3.18 -3.26
C ALA A 61 11.00 -3.24 -4.62
N CYS A 62 9.70 -2.96 -4.67
CA CYS A 62 8.95 -2.85 -5.93
C CYS A 62 9.45 -1.68 -6.79
N ALA A 63 9.80 -0.54 -6.17
CA ALA A 63 10.36 0.60 -6.91
C ALA A 63 11.72 0.27 -7.54
N GLU A 64 12.62 -0.39 -6.80
CA GLU A 64 13.90 -0.88 -7.34
C GLU A 64 13.69 -1.83 -8.52
N ALA A 65 12.76 -2.79 -8.39
CA ALA A 65 12.42 -3.73 -9.46
C ALA A 65 11.82 -3.04 -10.69
N ALA A 66 11.01 -1.99 -10.49
CA ALA A 66 10.38 -1.24 -11.57
C ALA A 66 11.39 -0.43 -12.38
N TYR A 67 12.32 0.26 -11.72
CA TYR A 67 13.41 0.95 -12.41
C TYR A 67 14.31 -0.03 -13.16
N ALA A 68 14.60 -1.19 -12.58
CA ALA A 68 15.34 -2.25 -13.26
C ALA A 68 14.61 -2.82 -14.48
N ALA A 69 13.27 -2.74 -14.50
CA ALA A 69 12.43 -3.12 -15.65
C ALA A 69 12.26 -2.00 -16.70
N GLY A 70 12.82 -0.80 -16.48
CA GLY A 70 12.76 0.32 -17.41
C GLY A 70 11.62 1.32 -17.16
N ALA A 71 11.00 1.30 -15.99
CA ALA A 71 10.04 2.33 -15.63
C ALA A 71 10.71 3.72 -15.67
N LYS A 72 9.99 4.71 -16.24
CA LYS A 72 10.44 6.11 -16.32
C LYS A 72 10.48 6.75 -14.94
N GLU A 73 9.47 6.45 -14.15
CA GLU A 73 9.25 7.03 -12.83
C GLU A 73 8.47 6.06 -11.95
N VAL A 74 8.69 6.13 -10.63
CA VAL A 74 7.88 5.43 -9.64
C VAL A 74 7.31 6.43 -8.65
N VAL A 75 5.99 6.47 -8.56
CA VAL A 75 5.25 7.35 -7.64
C VAL A 75 4.58 6.50 -6.58
N VAL A 76 4.75 6.83 -5.30
CA VAL A 76 4.17 6.06 -4.21
C VAL A 76 3.16 6.89 -3.43
N HIS A 77 1.91 6.43 -3.39
CA HIS A 77 0.86 6.97 -2.55
C HIS A 77 0.72 6.11 -1.30
N TYR A 78 1.17 6.63 -0.17
CA TYR A 78 1.01 5.94 1.11
C TYR A 78 -0.34 6.24 1.75
N SER A 79 -0.91 5.23 2.40
CA SER A 79 -2.10 5.36 3.25
C SER A 79 -1.78 4.82 4.65
N ASP A 80 -2.43 5.41 5.66
CA ASP A 80 -2.38 4.97 7.05
C ASP A 80 -3.81 4.64 7.49
N GLU A 81 -4.06 3.35 7.79
CA GLU A 81 -5.38 2.89 8.21
C GLU A 81 -5.77 3.43 9.60
N LYS A 82 -4.79 3.59 10.50
CA LYS A 82 -5.02 4.16 11.84
C LYS A 82 -5.41 5.63 11.73
N LEU A 83 -4.71 6.39 10.88
CA LEU A 83 -5.08 7.78 10.60
C LEU A 83 -6.45 7.85 9.91
N SER A 84 -6.75 6.93 9.01
CA SER A 84 -8.06 6.83 8.36
C SER A 84 -9.18 6.56 9.38
N ARG A 85 -8.95 5.69 10.36
CA ARG A 85 -9.87 5.46 11.48
C ARG A 85 -10.09 6.74 12.30
N ILE A 86 -9.02 7.41 12.71
CA ILE A 86 -9.09 8.67 13.46
C ILE A 86 -9.90 9.71 12.67
N LYS A 87 -9.67 9.80 11.37
CA LYS A 87 -10.44 10.68 10.48
C LYS A 87 -11.94 10.32 10.48
N MET A 88 -12.28 9.04 10.34
CA MET A 88 -13.66 8.57 10.35
C MET A 88 -14.36 8.86 11.68
N GLU A 89 -13.66 8.75 12.79
CA GLU A 89 -14.21 9.07 14.13
C GLU A 89 -14.54 10.56 14.28
N ASN A 90 -13.64 11.44 13.86
CA ASN A 90 -13.63 12.85 14.24
C ASN A 90 -14.18 13.80 13.17
N THR A 91 -14.38 13.36 11.94
CA THR A 91 -14.81 14.23 10.83
C THR A 91 -16.30 14.08 10.58
N ALA A 92 -17.03 15.18 10.38
CA ALA A 92 -18.44 15.15 9.99
C ALA A 92 -18.61 14.46 8.63
N VAL A 93 -19.73 13.75 8.44
CA VAL A 93 -19.94 12.94 7.23
C VAL A 93 -19.98 13.79 5.96
N GLU A 94 -20.54 14.99 6.03
CA GLU A 94 -20.62 15.93 4.91
C GLU A 94 -19.21 16.34 4.41
N VAL A 95 -18.23 16.41 5.32
CA VAL A 95 -16.83 16.70 4.99
C VAL A 95 -16.15 15.48 4.38
N LEU A 96 -16.51 14.27 4.83
CA LEU A 96 -16.00 13.02 4.25
C LEU A 96 -16.55 12.78 2.84
N GLU A 97 -17.77 13.22 2.56
CA GLU A 97 -18.41 13.15 1.25
C GLU A 97 -17.86 14.17 0.25
N ASP A 98 -17.28 15.28 0.72
CA ASP A 98 -16.66 16.31 -0.13
C ASP A 98 -15.26 15.88 -0.59
N VAL A 99 -15.21 14.87 -1.45
CA VAL A 99 -13.96 14.34 -2.01
C VAL A 99 -13.39 15.32 -3.03
N LYS A 100 -12.15 15.75 -2.81
CA LYS A 100 -11.53 16.77 -3.64
C LYS A 100 -11.04 16.19 -4.99
N PRO A 101 -11.26 16.90 -6.12
CA PRO A 101 -10.93 16.41 -7.47
C PRO A 101 -9.46 16.05 -7.66
N TRP A 102 -8.52 16.69 -6.96
CA TRP A 102 -7.10 16.42 -7.09
C TRP A 102 -6.73 14.97 -6.74
N LEU A 103 -7.51 14.31 -5.88
CA LEU A 103 -7.30 12.88 -5.53
C LEU A 103 -7.39 11.98 -6.75
N GLN A 104 -8.35 12.24 -7.66
CA GLN A 104 -8.49 11.51 -8.91
C GLN A 104 -7.42 11.96 -9.92
N ARG A 105 -7.21 13.29 -10.03
CA ARG A 105 -6.21 13.84 -10.94
C ARG A 105 -4.80 13.35 -10.64
N SER A 106 -4.47 13.04 -9.38
CA SER A 106 -3.17 12.46 -9.01
C SER A 106 -2.86 11.11 -9.67
N TYR A 107 -3.84 10.44 -10.26
CA TYR A 107 -3.67 9.22 -11.07
C TYR A 107 -3.83 9.51 -12.56
N LEU A 108 -4.86 10.27 -12.94
CA LEU A 108 -5.20 10.55 -14.33
C LEU A 108 -4.09 11.31 -15.04
N ASP A 109 -3.48 12.31 -14.39
CA ASP A 109 -2.39 13.09 -14.98
C ASP A 109 -1.20 12.22 -15.40
N TYR A 110 -0.91 11.13 -14.66
CA TYR A 110 0.13 10.17 -15.05
C TYR A 110 -0.31 9.25 -16.19
N VAL A 111 -1.55 8.79 -16.17
CA VAL A 111 -2.09 7.92 -17.24
C VAL A 111 -2.18 8.64 -18.56
N GLU A 112 -2.59 9.89 -18.53
CA GLU A 112 -2.74 10.75 -19.70
C GLU A 112 -1.42 11.36 -20.21
N SER A 113 -0.33 11.24 -19.42
CA SER A 113 0.99 11.72 -19.81
C SER A 113 1.66 10.82 -20.85
N GLU A 114 2.69 11.36 -21.52
CA GLU A 114 3.51 10.58 -22.47
C GLU A 114 4.16 9.37 -21.79
N GLY A 115 3.99 8.20 -22.38
CA GLY A 115 4.39 6.90 -21.86
C GLY A 115 3.30 6.23 -21.03
N GLY A 116 2.33 6.99 -20.49
CA GLY A 116 1.25 6.47 -19.65
C GLY A 116 1.73 5.96 -18.30
N ALA A 117 0.84 5.29 -17.59
CA ALA A 117 1.13 4.71 -16.29
C ALA A 117 0.55 3.30 -16.14
N CYS A 118 1.10 2.56 -15.18
CA CYS A 118 0.55 1.30 -14.67
C CYS A 118 0.45 1.36 -13.14
N MET A 119 -0.32 0.48 -12.51
CA MET A 119 -0.60 0.57 -11.09
C MET A 119 -0.37 -0.75 -10.34
N LEU A 120 0.34 -0.66 -9.22
CA LEU A 120 0.49 -1.73 -8.24
C LEU A 120 -0.17 -1.32 -6.91
N SER A 121 -1.14 -2.09 -6.44
CA SER A 121 -1.73 -1.90 -5.13
C SER A 121 -1.19 -2.94 -4.14
N ILE A 122 -0.59 -2.48 -3.06
CA ILE A 122 -0.09 -3.32 -1.98
C ILE A 122 -1.11 -3.28 -0.85
N SER A 123 -1.59 -4.44 -0.42
CA SER A 123 -2.57 -4.59 0.66
C SER A 123 -1.93 -5.23 1.88
N ALA A 124 -2.17 -4.62 3.05
CA ALA A 124 -1.84 -5.17 4.37
C ALA A 124 -2.94 -4.79 5.38
N ARG A 125 -4.21 -4.98 4.97
CA ARG A 125 -5.37 -4.45 5.68
C ARG A 125 -5.60 -5.15 7.01
N ASP A 126 -5.98 -4.35 8.01
CA ASP A 126 -6.64 -4.85 9.22
C ASP A 126 -8.15 -4.99 8.94
N PRO A 127 -8.71 -6.22 8.96
CA PRO A 127 -10.14 -6.43 8.70
C PRO A 127 -11.04 -5.82 9.76
N GLU A 128 -10.53 -5.48 10.94
CA GLU A 128 -11.28 -4.89 12.05
C GLU A 128 -11.00 -3.42 12.29
N ILE A 129 -10.28 -2.74 11.38
CA ILE A 129 -9.85 -1.35 11.58
C ILE A 129 -11.02 -0.39 11.91
N TYR A 130 -12.21 -0.65 11.37
CA TYR A 130 -13.41 0.16 11.59
C TYR A 130 -14.39 -0.43 12.61
N LYS A 131 -14.00 -1.49 13.32
CA LYS A 131 -14.86 -2.11 14.34
C LYS A 131 -15.27 -1.09 15.42
N GLY A 132 -16.57 -1.02 15.70
CA GLY A 132 -17.15 -0.13 16.70
C GLY A 132 -17.43 1.30 16.22
N LEU A 133 -17.15 1.61 14.94
CA LEU A 133 -17.53 2.88 14.33
C LEU A 133 -18.94 2.84 13.73
N ASP A 134 -19.48 4.02 13.43
CA ASP A 134 -20.72 4.18 12.68
C ASP A 134 -20.56 3.70 11.24
N MET A 135 -21.13 2.55 10.93
CA MET A 135 -21.03 1.91 9.62
C MET A 135 -21.77 2.69 8.54
N GLU A 136 -22.88 3.36 8.85
CA GLU A 136 -23.60 4.19 7.88
C GLU A 136 -22.74 5.36 7.42
N LYS A 137 -22.06 6.02 8.34
CA LYS A 137 -21.10 7.09 8.05
C LYS A 137 -19.96 6.60 7.17
N ILE A 138 -19.40 5.41 7.46
CA ILE A 138 -18.32 4.81 6.69
C ILE A 138 -18.79 4.49 5.28
N ASP A 139 -19.96 3.90 5.12
CA ASP A 139 -20.52 3.54 3.82
C ASP A 139 -20.79 4.77 2.95
N ARG A 140 -21.33 5.85 3.52
CA ARG A 140 -21.51 7.12 2.82
C ARG A 140 -20.19 7.71 2.34
N ALA A 141 -19.17 7.75 3.20
CA ALA A 141 -17.83 8.23 2.84
C ALA A 141 -17.19 7.37 1.73
N ASN A 142 -17.31 6.04 1.81
CA ASN A 142 -16.81 5.12 0.79
C ASN A 142 -17.52 5.29 -0.55
N GLN A 143 -18.85 5.45 -0.56
CA GLN A 143 -19.61 5.71 -1.78
C GLN A 143 -19.19 7.01 -2.45
N ALA A 144 -19.00 8.08 -1.68
CA ALA A 144 -18.51 9.35 -2.21
C ALA A 144 -17.09 9.21 -2.80
N ALA A 145 -16.20 8.50 -2.12
CA ALA A 145 -14.85 8.23 -2.61
C ALA A 145 -14.85 7.38 -3.89
N MET A 146 -15.72 6.36 -3.98
CA MET A 146 -15.89 5.54 -5.18
C MET A 146 -16.40 6.35 -6.36
N LYS A 147 -17.41 7.20 -6.15
CA LYS A 147 -17.96 8.10 -7.16
C LYS A 147 -16.91 9.10 -7.66
N ALA A 148 -16.15 9.69 -6.73
CA ALA A 148 -15.10 10.64 -7.08
C ALA A 148 -13.94 10.02 -7.89
N GLN A 149 -13.77 8.69 -7.87
CA GLN A 149 -12.76 7.95 -8.61
C GLN A 149 -13.34 7.18 -9.81
N GLU A 150 -14.54 7.48 -10.26
CA GLU A 150 -15.23 6.74 -11.32
C GLU A 150 -14.44 6.78 -12.64
N GLU A 151 -13.94 7.92 -13.02
CA GLU A 151 -13.15 8.09 -14.25
C GLU A 151 -11.86 7.26 -14.19
N TRP A 152 -11.10 7.34 -13.08
CA TRP A 152 -9.94 6.49 -12.86
C TRP A 152 -10.29 4.99 -12.94
N ARG A 153 -11.38 4.59 -12.30
CA ARG A 153 -11.85 3.20 -12.35
C ARG A 153 -12.19 2.75 -13.75
N SER A 154 -12.67 3.65 -14.60
CA SER A 154 -12.96 3.30 -16.00
C SER A 154 -11.71 2.85 -16.75
N TYR A 155 -10.54 3.44 -16.48
CA TYR A 155 -9.27 3.02 -17.07
C TYR A 155 -8.85 1.62 -16.63
N THR A 156 -8.98 1.31 -15.35
CA THR A 156 -8.61 -0.01 -14.82
C THR A 156 -9.60 -1.10 -15.20
N MET A 157 -10.90 -0.79 -15.20
CA MET A 157 -11.96 -1.76 -15.54
C MET A 157 -12.08 -2.06 -17.05
N SER A 158 -11.55 -1.18 -17.90
CA SER A 158 -11.53 -1.37 -19.36
C SER A 158 -10.18 -1.81 -19.90
N ASP A 159 -9.27 -2.26 -19.01
CA ASP A 159 -7.92 -2.73 -19.36
C ASP A 159 -7.05 -1.71 -20.15
N LYS A 160 -7.37 -0.42 -20.00
CA LYS A 160 -6.57 0.67 -20.60
C LYS A 160 -5.28 0.94 -19.84
N VAL A 161 -5.18 0.45 -18.61
CA VAL A 161 -4.04 0.59 -17.72
C VAL A 161 -3.74 -0.78 -17.12
N GLN A 162 -2.49 -1.23 -17.18
CA GLN A 162 -2.07 -2.44 -16.47
C GLN A 162 -2.17 -2.19 -14.97
N TRP A 163 -2.75 -3.14 -14.26
CA TRP A 163 -2.83 -3.07 -12.82
C TRP A 163 -2.67 -4.43 -12.16
N SER A 164 -2.17 -4.44 -10.94
CA SER A 164 -2.09 -5.64 -10.11
C SER A 164 -2.32 -5.29 -8.64
N ILE A 165 -2.78 -6.28 -7.89
CA ILE A 165 -2.91 -6.20 -6.43
C ILE A 165 -2.09 -7.33 -5.84
N VAL A 166 -1.26 -6.97 -4.86
CA VAL A 166 -0.49 -7.93 -4.07
C VAL A 166 -0.78 -7.71 -2.60
N ALA A 167 -0.70 -8.77 -1.81
CA ALA A 167 -0.86 -8.69 -0.36
C ALA A 167 0.48 -8.98 0.32
N ILE A 168 0.74 -8.26 1.39
CA ILE A 168 1.83 -8.55 2.32
C ILE A 168 1.23 -8.90 3.69
N PRO A 169 1.91 -9.73 4.49
CA PRO A 169 1.45 -10.04 5.84
C PRO A 169 1.32 -8.77 6.69
N SER A 170 0.29 -8.76 7.55
CA SER A 170 0.16 -7.78 8.64
C SER A 170 -0.13 -8.53 9.93
N ALA A 171 0.36 -8.02 11.08
CA ALA A 171 0.12 -8.62 12.37
C ALA A 171 -1.38 -8.80 12.66
N ALA A 172 -2.21 -7.82 12.28
CA ALA A 172 -3.66 -7.88 12.45
C ALA A 172 -4.28 -9.02 11.64
N TRP A 173 -3.86 -9.22 10.40
CA TRP A 173 -4.36 -10.30 9.54
C TRP A 173 -3.83 -11.66 9.96
N ALA A 174 -2.53 -11.74 10.28
CA ALA A 174 -1.89 -12.95 10.77
C ALA A 174 -2.57 -13.48 12.05
N GLY A 175 -2.86 -12.61 13.01
CA GLY A 175 -3.60 -12.97 14.23
C GLY A 175 -5.03 -13.48 13.98
N LYS A 176 -5.65 -13.13 12.86
CA LYS A 176 -6.95 -13.70 12.44
C LYS A 176 -6.83 -15.06 11.80
N VAL A 177 -5.80 -15.28 10.99
CA VAL A 177 -5.58 -16.55 10.27
C VAL A 177 -4.99 -17.60 11.21
N PHE A 178 -4.14 -17.19 12.13
CA PHE A 178 -3.44 -18.06 13.07
C PHE A 178 -3.70 -17.65 14.53
N PRO A 179 -4.95 -17.82 15.03
CA PRO A 179 -5.28 -17.42 16.38
C PRO A 179 -4.47 -18.25 17.39
N GLY A 180 -3.68 -17.57 18.21
CA GLY A 180 -2.82 -18.17 19.24
C GLY A 180 -1.37 -18.43 18.83
N ALA A 181 -0.97 -18.14 17.60
CA ALA A 181 0.44 -18.08 17.23
C ALA A 181 1.08 -16.81 17.79
N ALA A 182 2.36 -16.85 18.11
CA ALA A 182 3.12 -15.64 18.43
C ALA A 182 3.20 -14.74 17.19
N GLU A 183 3.28 -13.41 17.36
CA GLU A 183 3.27 -12.46 16.24
C GLU A 183 4.39 -12.72 15.23
N ASP A 184 5.55 -13.19 15.70
CA ASP A 184 6.72 -13.55 14.89
C ASP A 184 6.58 -14.90 14.16
N GLU A 185 5.68 -15.78 14.61
CA GLU A 185 5.38 -17.07 13.94
C GLU A 185 4.25 -16.95 12.91
N ALA A 186 3.44 -15.88 12.99
CA ALA A 186 2.25 -15.70 12.16
C ALA A 186 2.52 -14.81 10.93
N GLN A 187 3.68 -14.12 10.87
CA GLN A 187 4.12 -13.32 9.74
C GLN A 187 5.08 -14.10 8.85
#